data_9c4dff1631bbcac6845d89eea1c94f49
#
_entry.id   9c4dff1631bbcac6845d89eea1c94f49
#
_cell.length_a   1.000
_cell.length_b   1.000
_cell.length_c   1.000
_cell.angle_alpha   90.00
_cell.angle_beta   90.00
_cell.angle_gamma   90.00
#
_symmetry.space_group_name_H-M   'P 1'
#
loop_
_entity.id
_entity.type
_entity.pdbx_description
1 polymer ?
#
loop_
_entity_poly.entity_id
_entity_poly.type
_entity_poly.pdbx_seq_one_letter_code
_entity_poly.pdbx_strand_id
1 'polypeptide(L)'
;KPRFVAGSIGPTNKTCSMSPDVNNPAMRALTYDELADAYREQMEALLEGGVDALLIETIFDTLNAKAAIFAAEKAMEATGIQVPVMLSVTVSDTGGRTLSGQTLEAFLASVQHANIFSVGLNCSFGARQLKPFLEQLAARAPYYISAYPNAGLPNSLGQYDQTPADMAHEVKEYIQEGLINIIGGCCGTTDAYIAEYPALIAGAAPHVPAPKPESLWLSGLELLEVTPEKNF
;
A
#
# COMPACT_ATOMS: atom_id res chain seq x y z
N LYS A 1 9.52 -23.58 -9.35
CA LYS A 1 8.78 -22.36 -9.69
C LYS A 1 9.70 -21.16 -9.54
N PRO A 2 9.59 -20.12 -10.39
CA PRO A 2 10.36 -18.88 -10.22
C PRO A 2 10.04 -18.23 -8.87
N ARG A 3 11.01 -17.51 -8.33
CA ARG A 3 10.88 -16.68 -7.15
C ARG A 3 11.28 -15.27 -7.53
N PHE A 4 10.57 -14.30 -7.01
CA PHE A 4 10.82 -12.87 -7.25
C PHE A 4 11.13 -12.18 -5.92
N VAL A 5 11.98 -11.18 -5.97
CA VAL A 5 12.37 -10.38 -4.82
C VAL A 5 11.80 -8.98 -4.97
N ALA A 6 10.92 -8.60 -4.08
CA ALA A 6 10.44 -7.22 -3.98
C ALA A 6 11.31 -6.46 -2.97
N GLY A 7 11.99 -5.41 -3.42
CA GLY A 7 12.76 -4.52 -2.56
C GLY A 7 11.81 -3.69 -1.71
N SER A 8 11.88 -3.87 -0.39
CA SER A 8 11.03 -3.16 0.57
C SER A 8 11.51 -1.73 0.78
N ILE A 9 10.62 -0.76 0.60
CA ILE A 9 10.82 0.65 0.88
C ILE A 9 9.78 1.07 1.91
N GLY A 10 10.18 1.04 3.17
CA GLY A 10 9.34 1.41 4.30
C GLY A 10 9.24 2.92 4.52
N PRO A 11 8.38 3.35 5.46
CA PRO A 11 8.29 4.74 5.84
C PRO A 11 9.54 5.20 6.59
N THR A 12 9.82 6.49 6.52
CA THR A 12 10.82 7.15 7.35
C THR A 12 10.21 7.58 8.69
N ASN A 13 11.05 7.94 9.65
CA ASN A 13 10.63 8.49 10.95
C ASN A 13 10.18 9.96 10.88
N LYS A 14 10.14 10.55 9.67
CA LYS A 14 9.71 11.91 9.42
C LYS A 14 8.69 11.95 8.29
N THR A 15 7.82 12.95 8.31
CA THR A 15 6.79 13.14 7.29
C THR A 15 6.91 14.52 6.66
N CYS A 16 6.53 14.60 5.38
CA CYS A 16 6.49 15.87 4.64
C CYS A 16 5.18 16.64 4.87
N SER A 17 4.09 15.98 5.26
CA SER A 17 2.78 16.61 5.38
C SER A 17 2.45 17.06 6.81
N MET A 18 2.99 16.40 7.82
CA MET A 18 2.66 16.66 9.22
C MET A 18 3.74 17.47 9.92
N SER A 19 3.31 18.43 10.77
CA SER A 19 4.24 19.16 11.63
C SER A 19 4.68 18.31 12.81
N PRO A 20 5.98 18.29 13.15
CA PRO A 20 6.47 17.70 14.38
C PRO A 20 6.20 18.57 15.63
N ASP A 21 5.74 19.81 15.45
CA ASP A 21 5.45 20.75 16.51
C ASP A 21 3.98 21.21 16.45
N VAL A 22 3.21 20.85 17.48
CA VAL A 22 1.78 21.19 17.59
C VAL A 22 1.55 22.70 17.61
N ASN A 23 2.49 23.48 18.15
CA ASN A 23 2.39 24.93 18.24
C ASN A 23 2.84 25.65 16.96
N ASN A 24 3.46 24.93 16.03
CA ASN A 24 3.89 25.47 14.74
C ASN A 24 3.43 24.56 13.59
N PRO A 25 2.18 24.67 13.14
CA PRO A 25 1.61 23.79 12.11
C PRO A 25 2.32 23.88 10.74
N ALA A 26 3.04 24.97 10.49
CA ALA A 26 3.79 25.16 9.24
C ALA A 26 5.16 24.47 9.23
N MET A 27 5.67 24.05 10.40
CA MET A 27 6.98 23.41 10.52
C MET A 27 6.97 22.03 9.83
N ARG A 28 8.06 21.71 9.15
CA ARG A 28 8.32 20.36 8.60
C ARG A 28 9.69 19.88 9.06
N ALA A 29 9.79 18.57 9.32
CA ALA A 29 11.03 17.95 9.78
C ALA A 29 12.02 17.70 8.64
N LEU A 30 11.53 17.66 7.39
CA LEU A 30 12.32 17.57 6.16
C LEU A 30 11.50 18.12 4.98
N THR A 31 12.20 18.44 3.90
CA THR A 31 11.59 18.81 2.63
C THR A 31 11.24 17.58 1.80
N TYR A 32 10.42 17.78 0.76
CA TYR A 32 10.10 16.75 -0.23
C TYR A 32 11.36 16.23 -0.94
N ASP A 33 12.25 17.14 -1.34
CA ASP A 33 13.47 16.79 -2.09
C ASP A 33 14.44 15.97 -1.23
N GLU A 34 14.66 16.36 0.04
CA GLU A 34 15.47 15.59 0.99
C GLU A 34 14.94 14.15 1.17
N LEU A 35 13.62 14.00 1.24
CA LEU A 35 12.99 12.69 1.36
C LEU A 35 13.12 11.89 0.06
N ALA A 36 12.88 12.52 -1.09
CA ALA A 36 13.03 11.88 -2.39
C ALA A 36 14.48 11.40 -2.63
N ASP A 37 15.46 12.21 -2.26
CA ASP A 37 16.88 11.85 -2.37
C ASP A 37 17.23 10.64 -1.47
N ALA A 38 16.74 10.62 -0.24
CA ALA A 38 16.95 9.48 0.67
C ALA A 38 16.32 8.17 0.13
N TYR A 39 15.12 8.24 -0.41
CA TYR A 39 14.48 7.10 -1.05
C TYR A 39 15.21 6.66 -2.33
N ARG A 40 15.68 7.61 -3.12
CA ARG A 40 16.41 7.31 -4.35
C ARG A 40 17.68 6.52 -4.07
N GLU A 41 18.48 6.93 -3.08
CA GLU A 41 19.71 6.21 -2.69
C GLU A 41 19.41 4.75 -2.33
N GLN A 42 18.37 4.50 -1.53
CA GLN A 42 17.93 3.14 -1.19
C GLN A 42 17.48 2.35 -2.42
N MET A 43 16.69 2.96 -3.31
CA MET A 43 16.14 2.29 -4.49
C MET A 43 17.21 1.97 -5.53
N GLU A 44 18.20 2.87 -5.75
CA GLU A 44 19.33 2.60 -6.63
C GLU A 44 20.11 1.37 -6.12
N ALA A 45 20.40 1.29 -4.82
CA ALA A 45 21.08 0.13 -4.24
C ALA A 45 20.25 -1.17 -4.36
N LEU A 46 18.94 -1.11 -4.21
CA LEU A 46 18.06 -2.27 -4.39
C LEU A 46 18.03 -2.73 -5.85
N LEU A 47 17.93 -1.81 -6.81
CA LEU A 47 17.95 -2.11 -8.24
C LEU A 47 19.29 -2.72 -8.67
N GLU A 48 20.41 -2.16 -8.25
CA GLU A 48 21.73 -2.72 -8.48
C GLU A 48 21.92 -4.09 -7.81
N GLY A 49 21.27 -4.31 -6.66
CA GLY A 49 21.21 -5.59 -5.97
C GLY A 49 20.37 -6.65 -6.68
N GLY A 50 19.63 -6.28 -7.73
CA GLY A 50 18.89 -7.19 -8.60
C GLY A 50 17.51 -7.56 -8.09
N VAL A 51 16.78 -6.64 -7.43
CA VAL A 51 15.37 -6.85 -7.09
C VAL A 51 14.50 -6.91 -8.35
N ASP A 52 13.41 -7.69 -8.29
CA ASP A 52 12.46 -7.84 -9.39
C ASP A 52 11.30 -6.82 -9.34
N ALA A 53 11.11 -6.17 -8.20
CA ALA A 53 10.09 -5.13 -7.99
C ALA A 53 10.51 -4.17 -6.87
N LEU A 54 9.97 -2.96 -6.85
CA LEU A 54 10.04 -2.03 -5.73
C LEU A 54 8.69 -2.01 -5.00
N LEU A 55 8.69 -2.31 -3.70
CA LEU A 55 7.49 -2.29 -2.86
C LEU A 55 7.57 -1.13 -1.87
N ILE A 56 6.88 -0.04 -2.18
CA ILE A 56 6.69 1.09 -1.26
C ILE A 56 5.56 0.70 -0.31
N GLU A 57 5.89 0.38 0.93
CA GLU A 57 4.96 -0.22 1.88
C GLU A 57 4.81 0.56 3.19
N THR A 58 3.75 0.23 3.93
CA THR A 58 3.39 0.89 5.20
C THR A 58 3.21 2.40 5.02
N ILE A 59 2.59 2.77 3.90
CA ILE A 59 2.34 4.15 3.55
C ILE A 59 1.26 4.71 4.48
N PHE A 60 1.63 5.66 5.33
CA PHE A 60 0.71 6.37 6.22
C PHE A 60 0.66 7.89 5.95
N ASP A 61 1.49 8.38 5.05
CA ASP A 61 1.54 9.78 4.58
C ASP A 61 1.61 9.79 3.05
N THR A 62 0.59 10.37 2.41
CA THR A 62 0.47 10.37 0.95
C THR A 62 1.56 11.21 0.29
N LEU A 63 2.02 12.31 0.91
CA LEU A 63 3.09 13.12 0.36
C LEU A 63 4.42 12.36 0.40
N ASN A 64 4.68 11.59 1.46
CA ASN A 64 5.83 10.70 1.52
C ASN A 64 5.76 9.62 0.42
N ALA A 65 4.57 9.05 0.16
CA ALA A 65 4.39 8.10 -0.94
C ALA A 65 4.70 8.73 -2.30
N LYS A 66 4.29 9.97 -2.54
CA LYS A 66 4.61 10.69 -3.79
C LYS A 66 6.10 10.94 -3.94
N ALA A 67 6.80 11.26 -2.85
CA ALA A 67 8.27 11.39 -2.86
C ALA A 67 8.95 10.05 -3.19
N ALA A 68 8.45 8.94 -2.63
CA ALA A 68 8.98 7.61 -2.91
C ALA A 68 8.70 7.17 -4.38
N ILE A 69 7.52 7.46 -4.92
CA ILE A 69 7.19 7.20 -6.34
C ILE A 69 8.11 8.00 -7.26
N PHE A 70 8.30 9.29 -7.01
CA PHE A 70 9.23 10.13 -7.76
C PHE A 70 10.67 9.61 -7.67
N ALA A 71 11.10 9.20 -6.48
CA ALA A 71 12.41 8.59 -6.27
C ALA A 71 12.58 7.28 -7.06
N ALA A 72 11.53 6.43 -7.13
CA ALA A 72 11.56 5.21 -7.92
C ALA A 72 11.77 5.48 -9.42
N GLU A 73 11.05 6.46 -9.97
CA GLU A 73 11.24 6.88 -11.36
C GLU A 73 12.68 7.35 -11.61
N LYS A 74 13.22 8.19 -10.72
CA LYS A 74 14.59 8.70 -10.81
C LYS A 74 15.65 7.62 -10.65
N ALA A 75 15.47 6.68 -9.73
CA ALA A 75 16.36 5.55 -9.56
C ALA A 75 16.39 4.62 -10.77
N MET A 76 15.21 4.32 -11.35
CA MET A 76 15.10 3.52 -12.57
C MET A 76 15.70 4.23 -13.79
N GLU A 77 15.56 5.56 -13.87
CA GLU A 77 16.20 6.38 -14.90
C GLU A 77 17.74 6.35 -14.76
N ALA A 78 18.26 6.53 -13.55
CA ALA A 78 19.69 6.58 -13.27
C ALA A 78 20.39 5.23 -13.49
N THR A 79 19.77 4.13 -13.07
CA THR A 79 20.33 2.78 -13.20
C THR A 79 20.09 2.13 -14.55
N GLY A 80 19.11 2.62 -15.31
CA GLY A 80 18.63 1.97 -16.55
C GLY A 80 17.85 0.67 -16.30
N ILE A 81 17.56 0.32 -15.04
CA ILE A 81 16.85 -0.90 -14.65
C ILE A 81 15.39 -0.56 -14.42
N GLN A 82 14.49 -1.24 -15.15
CA GLN A 82 13.05 -1.01 -15.04
C GLN A 82 12.39 -2.20 -14.34
N VAL A 83 11.68 -1.94 -13.25
CA VAL A 83 10.93 -2.95 -12.48
C VAL A 83 9.53 -2.44 -12.13
N PRO A 84 8.57 -3.34 -11.86
CA PRO A 84 7.26 -2.94 -11.35
C PRO A 84 7.35 -2.19 -10.02
N VAL A 85 6.52 -1.16 -9.85
CA VAL A 85 6.35 -0.42 -8.59
C VAL A 85 5.04 -0.84 -7.94
N MET A 86 5.12 -1.31 -6.70
CA MET A 86 4.00 -1.74 -5.88
C MET A 86 3.81 -0.76 -4.72
N LEU A 87 2.55 -0.41 -4.41
CA LEU A 87 2.20 0.44 -3.28
C LEU A 87 1.41 -0.35 -2.25
N SER A 88 1.69 -0.15 -0.97
CA SER A 88 0.93 -0.74 0.13
C SER A 88 0.67 0.28 1.23
N VAL A 89 -0.61 0.60 1.44
CA VAL A 89 -1.08 1.63 2.36
C VAL A 89 -1.35 1.02 3.73
N THR A 90 -1.11 1.80 4.76
CA THR A 90 -1.48 1.48 6.13
C THR A 90 -2.59 2.43 6.58
N VAL A 91 -3.76 1.86 6.88
CA VAL A 91 -4.87 2.62 7.46
C VAL A 91 -4.67 2.73 8.97
N SER A 92 -4.93 3.90 9.53
CA SER A 92 -4.62 4.23 10.94
C SER A 92 -5.80 4.07 11.88
N ASP A 93 -7.02 3.98 11.34
CA ASP A 93 -8.25 3.87 12.11
C ASP A 93 -9.31 3.02 11.40
N THR A 94 -10.39 2.76 12.10
CA THR A 94 -11.55 2.02 11.57
C THR A 94 -12.35 2.78 10.51
N GLY A 95 -12.06 4.07 10.29
CA GLY A 95 -12.62 4.89 9.22
C GLY A 95 -11.85 4.73 7.89
N GLY A 96 -10.76 3.95 7.87
CA GLY A 96 -10.00 3.69 6.65
C GLY A 96 -9.13 4.85 6.20
N ARG A 97 -8.74 5.75 7.12
CA ARG A 97 -7.87 6.87 6.82
C ARG A 97 -6.41 6.55 7.09
N THR A 98 -5.54 7.13 6.30
CA THR A 98 -4.11 7.19 6.59
C THR A 98 -3.84 8.10 7.80
N LEU A 99 -2.65 8.06 8.37
CA LEU A 99 -2.28 8.96 9.48
C LEU A 99 -2.29 10.43 9.05
N SER A 100 -2.02 10.74 7.78
CA SER A 100 -2.17 12.09 7.21
C SER A 100 -3.62 12.49 6.94
N GLY A 101 -4.61 11.65 7.29
CA GLY A 101 -6.03 11.94 7.30
C GLY A 101 -6.78 11.64 6.00
N GLN A 102 -6.12 11.10 4.98
CA GLN A 102 -6.72 10.86 3.67
C GLN A 102 -7.46 9.52 3.63
N THR A 103 -8.58 9.51 2.91
CA THR A 103 -9.28 8.26 2.55
C THR A 103 -8.49 7.48 1.52
N LEU A 104 -8.77 6.18 1.37
CA LEU A 104 -8.15 5.34 0.33
C LEU A 104 -8.45 5.84 -1.08
N GLU A 105 -9.64 6.39 -1.31
CA GLU A 105 -10.02 6.97 -2.59
C GLU A 105 -9.23 8.26 -2.90
N ALA A 106 -9.02 9.11 -1.90
CA ALA A 106 -8.15 10.29 -2.02
C ALA A 106 -6.69 9.86 -2.27
N PHE A 107 -6.23 8.80 -1.62
CA PHE A 107 -4.90 8.23 -1.90
C PHE A 107 -4.79 7.75 -3.35
N LEU A 108 -5.76 6.97 -3.86
CA LEU A 108 -5.78 6.51 -5.25
C LEU A 108 -5.71 7.70 -6.24
N ALA A 109 -6.51 8.74 -6.01
CA ALA A 109 -6.49 9.95 -6.83
C ALA A 109 -5.12 10.65 -6.79
N SER A 110 -4.45 10.66 -5.64
CA SER A 110 -3.13 11.28 -5.47
C SER A 110 -2.02 10.61 -6.27
N VAL A 111 -2.14 9.30 -6.52
CA VAL A 111 -1.10 8.48 -7.16
C VAL A 111 -1.44 8.04 -8.57
N GLN A 112 -2.60 8.41 -9.11
CA GLN A 112 -3.08 7.98 -10.43
C GLN A 112 -2.20 8.40 -11.62
N HIS A 113 -1.31 9.38 -11.42
CA HIS A 113 -0.35 9.85 -12.42
C HIS A 113 0.81 8.88 -12.63
N ALA A 114 1.07 7.99 -11.67
CA ALA A 114 2.22 7.10 -11.68
C ALA A 114 1.93 5.75 -12.36
N ASN A 115 2.97 5.15 -12.92
CA ASN A 115 2.89 3.80 -13.48
C ASN A 115 3.02 2.75 -12.38
N ILE A 116 1.90 2.39 -11.76
CA ILE A 116 1.82 1.48 -10.62
C ILE A 116 1.38 0.10 -11.08
N PHE A 117 2.06 -0.95 -10.62
CA PHE A 117 1.69 -2.34 -10.86
C PHE A 117 0.57 -2.80 -9.95
N SER A 118 0.70 -2.55 -8.63
CA SER A 118 -0.31 -2.93 -7.65
C SER A 118 -0.47 -1.89 -6.57
N VAL A 119 -1.66 -1.81 -5.99
CA VAL A 119 -1.95 -1.08 -4.76
C VAL A 119 -2.57 -2.04 -3.76
N GLY A 120 -2.34 -1.83 -2.48
CA GLY A 120 -2.90 -2.71 -1.48
C GLY A 120 -2.81 -2.16 -0.07
N LEU A 121 -3.02 -3.05 0.89
CA LEU A 121 -3.00 -2.72 2.31
C LEU A 121 -2.06 -3.65 3.06
N ASN A 122 -1.34 -3.11 4.03
CA ASN A 122 -0.58 -3.90 4.99
C ASN A 122 -0.65 -3.32 6.39
N CYS A 123 -0.40 -4.16 7.38
CA CYS A 123 -0.26 -3.76 8.77
C CYS A 123 -1.56 -3.21 9.40
N SER A 124 -1.45 -2.64 10.59
CA SER A 124 -2.49 -2.07 11.48
C SER A 124 -3.54 -3.07 11.94
N PHE A 125 -4.09 -3.88 11.07
CA PHE A 125 -5.23 -4.75 11.33
C PHE A 125 -4.98 -6.20 10.90
N GLY A 126 -5.75 -7.12 11.47
CA GLY A 126 -5.89 -8.48 10.97
C GLY A 126 -6.77 -8.55 9.72
N ALA A 127 -6.86 -9.75 9.14
CA ALA A 127 -7.53 -9.94 7.86
C ALA A 127 -9.00 -9.51 7.88
N ARG A 128 -9.75 -9.85 8.93
CA ARG A 128 -11.17 -9.48 9.03
C ARG A 128 -11.40 -7.98 8.99
N GLN A 129 -10.56 -7.20 9.68
CA GLN A 129 -10.71 -5.75 9.76
C GLN A 129 -10.26 -5.05 8.48
N LEU A 130 -9.32 -5.63 7.71
CA LEU A 130 -8.88 -5.07 6.43
C LEU A 130 -9.90 -5.28 5.30
N LYS A 131 -10.78 -6.27 5.39
CA LYS A 131 -11.71 -6.62 4.31
C LYS A 131 -12.50 -5.45 3.75
N PRO A 132 -13.19 -4.61 4.56
CA PRO A 132 -13.98 -3.49 4.03
C PRO A 132 -13.15 -2.49 3.22
N PHE A 133 -11.89 -2.31 3.56
CA PHE A 133 -10.97 -1.42 2.87
C PHE A 133 -10.44 -2.02 1.57
N LEU A 134 -10.25 -3.35 1.54
CA LEU A 134 -9.94 -4.07 0.29
C LEU A 134 -11.11 -4.03 -0.69
N GLU A 135 -12.35 -4.12 -0.21
CA GLU A 135 -13.56 -3.95 -1.04
C GLU A 135 -13.59 -2.56 -1.69
N GLN A 136 -13.25 -1.49 -0.93
CA GLN A 136 -13.16 -0.13 -1.47
C GLN A 136 -12.08 -0.02 -2.56
N LEU A 137 -10.89 -0.58 -2.32
CA LEU A 137 -9.81 -0.59 -3.32
C LEU A 137 -10.20 -1.39 -4.55
N ALA A 138 -10.73 -2.60 -4.37
CA ALA A 138 -11.13 -3.48 -5.46
C ALA A 138 -12.20 -2.85 -6.36
N ALA A 139 -13.12 -2.08 -5.79
CA ALA A 139 -14.16 -1.40 -6.54
C ALA A 139 -13.66 -0.25 -7.42
N ARG A 140 -12.50 0.36 -7.10
CA ARG A 140 -12.06 1.62 -7.73
C ARG A 140 -10.65 1.61 -8.31
N ALA A 141 -9.76 0.75 -7.83
CA ALA A 141 -8.37 0.78 -8.24
C ALA A 141 -8.17 0.14 -9.62
N PRO A 142 -7.58 0.87 -10.61
CA PRO A 142 -7.24 0.32 -11.91
C PRO A 142 -5.91 -0.43 -11.89
N TYR A 143 -5.58 -1.06 -10.77
CA TYR A 143 -4.33 -1.77 -10.48
C TYR A 143 -4.63 -3.13 -9.88
N TYR A 144 -3.66 -4.04 -9.90
CA TYR A 144 -3.73 -5.27 -9.11
C TYR A 144 -3.81 -4.94 -7.63
N ILE A 145 -4.51 -5.78 -6.85
CA ILE A 145 -4.71 -5.56 -5.42
C ILE A 145 -3.87 -6.53 -4.61
N SER A 146 -3.12 -5.99 -3.64
CA SER A 146 -2.36 -6.77 -2.67
C SER A 146 -2.89 -6.61 -1.23
N ALA A 147 -2.75 -7.65 -0.42
CA ALA A 147 -3.13 -7.63 0.98
C ALA A 147 -2.07 -8.35 1.85
N TYR A 148 -1.58 -7.66 2.88
CA TYR A 148 -0.61 -8.18 3.84
C TYR A 148 -1.11 -7.90 5.27
N PRO A 149 -2.11 -8.66 5.77
CA PRO A 149 -2.65 -8.48 7.11
C PRO A 149 -1.66 -8.90 8.20
N ASN A 150 -1.85 -8.35 9.40
CA ASN A 150 -1.19 -8.85 10.60
C ASN A 150 -1.82 -10.19 11.04
N ALA A 151 -1.11 -10.95 11.85
CA ALA A 151 -1.65 -12.15 12.52
C ALA A 151 -2.62 -11.77 13.66
N GLY A 152 -3.70 -11.08 13.32
CA GLY A 152 -4.64 -10.47 14.25
C GLY A 152 -4.14 -9.11 14.77
N LEU A 153 -4.63 -8.75 15.97
CA LEU A 153 -4.16 -7.58 16.71
C LEU A 153 -3.18 -8.01 17.81
N PRO A 154 -2.19 -7.19 18.16
CA PRO A 154 -1.29 -7.51 19.26
C PRO A 154 -2.05 -7.54 20.59
N ASN A 155 -1.73 -8.51 21.44
CA ASN A 155 -2.22 -8.59 22.80
C ASN A 155 -1.55 -7.55 23.71
N SER A 156 -1.89 -7.53 25.00
CA SER A 156 -1.33 -6.58 25.97
C SER A 156 0.20 -6.69 26.17
N LEU A 157 0.81 -7.79 25.73
CA LEU A 157 2.26 -8.01 25.73
C LEU A 157 2.91 -7.73 24.38
N GLY A 158 2.13 -7.24 23.39
CA GLY A 158 2.61 -6.98 22.04
C GLY A 158 2.77 -8.23 21.17
N GLN A 159 2.26 -9.39 21.61
CA GLN A 159 2.35 -10.65 20.88
C GLN A 159 1.11 -10.84 19.99
N TYR A 160 1.28 -11.60 18.91
CA TYR A 160 0.23 -11.93 17.94
C TYR A 160 -0.21 -13.38 18.19
N ASP A 161 -1.47 -13.56 18.54
CA ASP A 161 -2.02 -14.85 19.00
C ASP A 161 -2.88 -15.56 17.93
N GLN A 162 -3.17 -14.89 16.80
CA GLN A 162 -3.95 -15.51 15.71
C GLN A 162 -3.13 -16.64 15.09
N THR A 163 -3.74 -17.80 14.89
CA THR A 163 -3.08 -18.95 14.26
C THR A 163 -3.09 -18.85 12.73
N PRO A 164 -2.19 -19.60 12.03
CA PRO A 164 -2.23 -19.71 10.56
C PRO A 164 -3.60 -20.14 10.02
N ALA A 165 -4.26 -21.11 10.68
CA ALA A 165 -5.56 -21.59 10.27
C ALA A 165 -6.67 -20.54 10.43
N ASP A 166 -6.63 -19.73 11.50
CA ASP A 166 -7.58 -18.64 11.70
C ASP A 166 -7.44 -17.56 10.63
N MET A 167 -6.19 -17.15 10.34
CA MET A 167 -5.93 -16.20 9.27
C MET A 167 -6.35 -16.74 7.91
N ALA A 168 -6.04 -18.00 7.61
CA ALA A 168 -6.44 -18.65 6.36
C ALA A 168 -7.96 -18.66 6.20
N HIS A 169 -8.71 -18.90 7.28
CA HIS A 169 -10.17 -18.82 7.27
C HIS A 169 -10.69 -17.43 6.91
N GLU A 170 -10.10 -16.38 7.45
CA GLU A 170 -10.48 -14.99 7.15
C GLU A 170 -10.07 -14.56 5.74
N VAL A 171 -8.85 -14.88 5.33
CA VAL A 171 -8.32 -14.56 3.98
C VAL A 171 -9.10 -15.27 2.87
N LYS A 172 -9.69 -16.44 3.16
CA LYS A 172 -10.52 -17.14 2.20
C LYS A 172 -11.64 -16.28 1.64
N GLU A 173 -12.21 -15.37 2.43
CA GLU A 173 -13.26 -14.45 1.96
C GLU A 173 -12.72 -13.50 0.88
N TYR A 174 -11.48 -12.97 1.01
CA TYR A 174 -10.87 -12.12 -0.02
C TYR A 174 -10.78 -12.82 -1.37
N ILE A 175 -10.42 -14.10 -1.31
CA ILE A 175 -10.22 -14.94 -2.51
C ILE A 175 -11.58 -15.29 -3.13
N GLN A 176 -12.55 -15.70 -2.33
CA GLN A 176 -13.89 -16.06 -2.80
C GLN A 176 -14.65 -14.90 -3.44
N GLU A 177 -14.45 -13.70 -2.93
CA GLU A 177 -15.07 -12.47 -3.44
C GLU A 177 -14.25 -11.81 -4.56
N GLY A 178 -13.09 -12.37 -4.92
CA GLY A 178 -12.25 -11.84 -6.00
C GLY A 178 -11.69 -10.45 -5.70
N LEU A 179 -11.32 -10.18 -4.44
CA LEU A 179 -10.85 -8.85 -4.01
C LEU A 179 -9.38 -8.61 -4.27
N ILE A 180 -8.58 -9.67 -4.41
CA ILE A 180 -7.12 -9.57 -4.41
C ILE A 180 -6.46 -10.37 -5.54
N ASN A 181 -5.21 -9.96 -5.86
CA ASN A 181 -4.31 -10.66 -6.78
C ASN A 181 -3.09 -11.22 -6.06
N ILE A 182 -2.67 -10.55 -4.98
CA ILE A 182 -1.46 -10.85 -4.22
C ILE A 182 -1.84 -10.95 -2.75
N ILE A 183 -1.41 -12.01 -2.09
CA ILE A 183 -1.63 -12.25 -0.67
C ILE A 183 -0.32 -12.58 0.02
N GLY A 184 -0.13 -12.03 1.19
CA GLY A 184 1.00 -12.29 2.07
C GLY A 184 0.62 -12.08 3.52
N GLY A 185 1.54 -11.57 4.30
CA GLY A 185 1.34 -11.22 5.70
C GLY A 185 2.29 -10.13 6.14
N CYS A 186 1.98 -9.50 7.28
CA CYS A 186 2.77 -8.46 7.91
C CYS A 186 3.12 -8.89 9.36
N CYS A 187 2.91 -8.02 10.34
CA CYS A 187 3.32 -8.28 11.72
C CYS A 187 2.74 -9.59 12.29
N GLY A 188 3.61 -10.36 12.94
CA GLY A 188 3.26 -11.64 13.57
C GLY A 188 3.13 -12.82 12.60
N THR A 189 3.23 -12.62 11.29
CA THR A 189 3.15 -13.73 10.32
C THR A 189 4.52 -14.39 10.10
N THR A 190 4.48 -15.70 9.83
CA THR A 190 5.64 -16.53 9.51
C THR A 190 5.37 -17.33 8.23
N ASP A 191 6.33 -18.15 7.82
CA ASP A 191 6.19 -19.08 6.71
C ASP A 191 5.01 -20.04 6.88
N ALA A 192 4.63 -20.39 8.12
CA ALA A 192 3.47 -21.23 8.42
C ALA A 192 2.15 -20.63 7.93
N TYR A 193 1.99 -19.29 8.03
CA TYR A 193 0.82 -18.60 7.50
C TYR A 193 0.79 -18.62 5.97
N ILE A 194 1.95 -18.38 5.35
CA ILE A 194 2.07 -18.40 3.89
C ILE A 194 1.83 -19.80 3.32
N ALA A 195 2.18 -20.84 4.07
CA ALA A 195 1.98 -22.24 3.67
C ALA A 195 0.50 -22.63 3.50
N GLU A 196 -0.43 -21.93 4.17
CA GLU A 196 -1.88 -22.16 4.04
C GLU A 196 -2.45 -21.64 2.71
N TYR A 197 -1.87 -20.59 2.12
CA TYR A 197 -2.45 -19.90 0.97
C TYR A 197 -2.50 -20.69 -0.34
N PRO A 198 -1.51 -21.52 -0.71
CA PRO A 198 -1.56 -22.28 -1.96
C PRO A 198 -2.82 -23.12 -2.13
N ALA A 199 -3.33 -23.71 -1.04
CA ALA A 199 -4.57 -24.49 -1.08
C ALA A 199 -5.81 -23.61 -1.29
N LEU A 200 -5.82 -22.40 -0.76
CA LEU A 200 -6.93 -21.45 -0.86
C LEU A 200 -7.03 -20.84 -2.27
N ILE A 201 -5.90 -20.56 -2.91
CA ILE A 201 -5.85 -19.92 -4.23
C ILE A 201 -5.97 -20.89 -5.39
N ALA A 202 -5.92 -22.21 -5.12
CA ALA A 202 -6.03 -23.22 -6.16
C ALA A 202 -7.39 -23.15 -6.87
N GLY A 203 -7.39 -22.75 -8.15
CA GLY A 203 -8.59 -22.61 -8.97
C GLY A 203 -9.40 -21.34 -8.69
N ALA A 204 -8.95 -20.44 -7.83
CA ALA A 204 -9.60 -19.16 -7.60
C ALA A 204 -9.41 -18.20 -8.79
N ALA A 205 -10.43 -17.42 -9.10
CA ALA A 205 -10.32 -16.35 -10.08
C ALA A 205 -9.61 -15.14 -9.42
N PRO A 206 -8.59 -14.57 -10.07
CA PRO A 206 -7.96 -13.35 -9.57
C PRO A 206 -8.89 -12.15 -9.69
N HIS A 207 -8.64 -11.12 -8.87
CA HIS A 207 -9.29 -9.83 -9.03
C HIS A 207 -9.04 -9.23 -10.42
N VAL A 208 -10.08 -8.64 -11.00
CA VAL A 208 -9.99 -7.89 -12.26
C VAL A 208 -9.94 -6.40 -11.91
N PRO A 209 -8.83 -5.70 -12.22
CA PRO A 209 -8.72 -4.27 -11.92
C PRO A 209 -9.88 -3.46 -12.47
N ALA A 210 -10.32 -2.46 -11.72
CA ALA A 210 -11.35 -1.54 -12.18
C ALA A 210 -10.89 -0.77 -13.44
N PRO A 211 -11.79 -0.30 -14.30
CA PRO A 211 -11.41 0.56 -15.41
C PRO A 211 -10.79 1.87 -14.87
N LYS A 212 -9.90 2.47 -15.66
CA LYS A 212 -9.41 3.82 -15.35
C LYS A 212 -10.59 4.79 -15.35
N PRO A 213 -10.67 5.71 -14.37
CA PRO A 213 -11.75 6.69 -14.32
C PRO A 213 -11.70 7.60 -15.57
N GLU A 214 -12.86 7.84 -16.17
CA GLU A 214 -13.02 8.80 -17.25
C GLU A 214 -13.19 10.23 -16.74
N SER A 215 -13.57 10.38 -15.47
CA SER A 215 -13.76 11.64 -14.76
C SER A 215 -12.43 12.18 -14.19
N LEU A 216 -12.36 13.48 -13.97
CA LEU A 216 -11.25 14.10 -13.27
C LEU A 216 -11.38 13.83 -11.75
N TRP A 217 -10.37 13.20 -11.19
CA TRP A 217 -10.23 12.96 -9.75
C TRP A 217 -9.28 13.97 -9.13
N LEU A 218 -9.76 14.68 -8.13
CA LEU A 218 -8.96 15.60 -7.33
C LEU A 218 -8.88 15.09 -5.89
N SER A 219 -7.70 15.16 -5.31
CA SER A 219 -7.42 14.66 -3.98
C SER A 219 -7.18 15.80 -2.99
N GLY A 220 -8.01 15.81 -1.94
CA GLY A 220 -7.74 16.47 -0.67
C GLY A 220 -7.61 15.43 0.43
N LEU A 221 -8.32 15.58 1.54
CA LEU A 221 -8.53 14.51 2.52
C LEU A 221 -9.54 13.49 2.00
N GLU A 222 -10.47 13.94 1.16
CA GLU A 222 -11.47 13.15 0.46
C GLU A 222 -11.21 13.21 -1.06
N LEU A 223 -11.78 12.26 -1.79
CA LEU A 223 -11.85 12.30 -3.24
C LEU A 223 -12.94 13.30 -3.68
N LEU A 224 -12.59 14.23 -4.54
CA LEU A 224 -13.55 14.97 -5.36
C LEU A 224 -13.50 14.44 -6.79
N GLU A 225 -14.55 13.76 -7.19
CA GLU A 225 -14.77 13.33 -8.56
C GLU A 225 -15.58 14.38 -9.30
N VAL A 226 -14.98 14.99 -10.33
CA VAL A 226 -15.62 16.03 -11.15
C VAL A 226 -16.38 15.35 -12.30
N THR A 227 -17.68 15.51 -12.29
CA THR A 227 -18.56 15.00 -13.34
C THR A 227 -19.37 16.14 -13.95
N PRO A 228 -20.03 15.96 -15.10
CA PRO A 228 -20.88 16.99 -15.70
C PRO A 228 -21.99 17.51 -14.78
N GLU A 229 -22.42 16.70 -13.82
CA GLU A 229 -23.49 17.03 -12.86
C GLU A 229 -22.96 17.73 -11.59
N LYS A 230 -21.64 17.70 -11.37
CA LYS A 230 -21.00 18.33 -10.21
C LYS A 230 -20.30 19.60 -10.64
N ASN A 231 -20.78 20.73 -10.16
CA ASN A 231 -20.11 22.02 -10.29
C ASN A 231 -19.15 22.25 -9.11
N PHE A 232 -18.09 23.02 -9.36
CA PHE A 232 -17.19 23.51 -8.32
C PHE A 232 -17.88 24.55 -7.46
#